data_93458ef14e7b00837b17b72ce1502e5a
#
_entry.id   93458ef14e7b00837b17b72ce1502e5a
#
_cell.length_a   1.000
_cell.length_b   1.000
_cell.length_c   1.000
_cell.angle_alpha   90.00
_cell.angle_beta   90.00
_cell.angle_gamma   90.00
#
_symmetry.space_group_name_H-M   'P 1'
#
loop_
_entity.id
_entity.type
_entity.pdbx_description
1 polymer ?
#
loop_
_entity_poly.entity_id
_entity_poly.type
_entity_poly.pdbx_seq_one_letter_code
_entity_poly.pdbx_strand_id
1 'polypeptide(L)'
;KVLGDGVAILPTEGKIYAPADCTVEMVMDTKHAVGLRTKGGNGLLLHVGIDTVNLKGEGFKSYVKDGDRVSVGDLVAEVDIELLKSKGINIITPVLICGGAEELDMNLCKDKTVYAVKTTLISFSSKEEPIKSETEAKNKKSGKIFDTLQKLGKVLMVVIAVMPAAGLMISLGKLVGMIGGGDIAIIHTIGNVMENIGWAVINNLHILFAVAIGGSWAKERAGGAFAAVMAFILINCITGQIFGVTSDMLNDPNAMTHTLFGQDMMVNGYFVSVLGMPALNMGVFVGIISGFVGGIIYNKFYNFRKLPDALSFFNGKRFVPLVVIVGSVVVSLVLAVVWPFIQLGINSFGKWIAGSSSTSAVYAPFIYGTLERLLLPFGLHHMLTIPVNYTA
;
A
#
# COMPACT_ATOMS: atom_id res chain seq x y z
N LYS A 1 0.38 16.91 7.89
CA LYS A 1 1.36 15.87 7.46
C LYS A 1 1.82 15.97 6.00
N VAL A 2 1.49 17.02 5.29
CA VAL A 2 1.92 17.19 3.89
C VAL A 2 3.36 17.72 3.82
N LEU A 3 3.83 18.49 4.82
CA LEU A 3 5.13 19.15 4.84
C LEU A 3 6.18 18.49 5.76
N GLY A 4 5.83 17.49 6.51
CA GLY A 4 6.71 16.82 7.47
C GLY A 4 6.13 16.70 8.87
N ASP A 5 6.94 16.23 9.82
CA ASP A 5 6.60 16.12 11.24
C ASP A 5 7.62 16.92 12.07
N GLY A 6 7.23 17.45 13.25
CA GLY A 6 8.13 18.27 14.02
C GLY A 6 7.49 18.97 15.21
N VAL A 7 8.07 20.09 15.61
CA VAL A 7 7.62 20.90 16.74
C VAL A 7 7.22 22.30 16.29
N ALA A 8 6.32 22.93 17.02
CA ALA A 8 5.97 24.34 16.84
C ALA A 8 6.41 25.13 18.05
N ILE A 9 7.10 26.24 17.82
CA ILE A 9 7.64 27.12 18.86
C ILE A 9 6.87 28.44 18.83
N LEU A 10 6.54 28.97 19.99
CA LEU A 10 6.08 30.34 20.13
C LEU A 10 7.29 31.22 20.52
N PRO A 11 7.91 31.96 19.56
CA PRO A 11 9.11 32.69 19.82
C PRO A 11 8.83 33.91 20.71
N THR A 12 9.73 34.19 21.68
CA THR A 12 9.72 35.38 22.50
C THR A 12 10.63 36.46 21.93
N GLU A 13 11.61 36.06 21.12
CA GLU A 13 12.56 36.94 20.44
C GLU A 13 12.56 36.69 18.94
N GLY A 14 12.83 37.69 18.15
CA GLY A 14 12.80 37.60 16.69
C GLY A 14 14.00 36.94 16.02
N LYS A 15 14.95 36.40 16.77
CA LYS A 15 16.18 35.79 16.23
C LYS A 15 16.03 34.30 16.03
N ILE A 16 16.31 33.82 14.83
CA ILE A 16 16.23 32.41 14.42
C ILE A 16 17.64 31.88 14.19
N TYR A 17 17.99 30.85 14.93
CA TYR A 17 19.34 30.26 14.90
C TYR A 17 19.31 28.90 14.22
N ALA A 18 20.45 28.51 13.61
CA ALA A 18 20.61 27.17 13.02
C ALA A 18 20.50 26.11 14.13
N PRO A 19 19.60 25.12 13.98
CA PRO A 19 19.38 24.10 15.00
C PRO A 19 20.43 22.99 15.00
N ALA A 20 21.20 22.87 13.92
CA ALA A 20 22.27 21.88 13.74
C ALA A 20 23.27 22.38 12.70
N ASP A 21 24.39 21.67 12.55
CA ASP A 21 25.31 21.89 11.43
C ASP A 21 24.64 21.50 10.13
N CYS A 22 24.37 22.45 9.26
CA CYS A 22 23.56 22.29 8.07
C CYS A 22 24.16 23.00 6.85
N THR A 23 23.69 22.60 5.67
CA THR A 23 23.78 23.39 4.44
C THR A 23 22.41 24.01 4.16
N VAL A 24 22.40 25.30 3.83
CA VAL A 24 21.16 25.99 3.42
C VAL A 24 20.78 25.51 2.03
N GLU A 25 19.62 24.85 1.90
CA GLU A 25 19.14 24.38 0.61
C GLU A 25 18.33 25.44 -0.12
N MET A 26 17.56 26.21 0.64
CA MET A 26 16.65 27.21 0.06
C MET A 26 16.32 28.29 1.08
N VAL A 27 16.39 29.53 0.66
CA VAL A 27 15.80 30.68 1.35
C VAL A 27 14.65 31.18 0.50
N MET A 28 13.45 31.21 1.04
CA MET A 28 12.29 31.76 0.33
C MET A 28 12.50 33.25 0.02
N ASP A 29 12.03 33.71 -1.15
CA ASP A 29 12.16 35.13 -1.57
C ASP A 29 11.61 36.09 -0.53
N THR A 30 10.56 35.74 0.15
CA THR A 30 9.93 36.48 1.24
C THR A 30 10.61 36.28 2.60
N LYS A 31 11.70 35.54 2.67
CA LYS A 31 12.57 35.29 3.84
C LYS A 31 11.90 34.76 5.10
N HIS A 32 10.61 34.36 4.99
CA HIS A 32 9.85 33.82 6.11
C HIS A 32 10.10 32.32 6.37
N ALA A 33 10.73 31.63 5.41
CA ALA A 33 11.04 30.20 5.55
C ALA A 33 12.44 29.89 4.98
N VAL A 34 13.16 29.00 5.67
CA VAL A 34 14.50 28.54 5.31
C VAL A 34 14.51 27.00 5.35
N GLY A 35 14.91 26.40 4.25
CA GLY A 35 15.17 24.97 4.13
C GLY A 35 16.65 24.68 4.39
N LEU A 36 16.91 23.74 5.27
CA LEU A 36 18.25 23.33 5.69
C LEU A 36 18.44 21.84 5.50
N ARG A 37 19.65 21.40 5.21
CA ARG A 37 20.01 19.97 5.19
C ARG A 37 21.13 19.68 6.15
N THR A 38 20.88 18.75 7.08
CA THR A 38 21.90 18.31 8.05
C THR A 38 22.99 17.47 7.38
N LYS A 39 24.15 17.32 8.02
CA LYS A 39 25.21 16.40 7.58
C LYS A 39 24.72 14.95 7.46
N GLY A 40 23.72 14.55 8.24
CA GLY A 40 23.07 13.23 8.19
C GLY A 40 22.04 13.05 7.07
N GLY A 41 21.84 14.07 6.20
CA GLY A 41 20.92 14.01 5.06
C GLY A 41 19.47 14.36 5.39
N ASN A 42 19.14 14.70 6.63
CA ASN A 42 17.79 15.10 7.03
C ASN A 42 17.46 16.51 6.55
N GLY A 43 16.34 16.69 5.89
CA GLY A 43 15.81 18.01 5.52
C GLY A 43 15.09 18.64 6.70
N LEU A 44 15.38 19.91 6.97
CA LEU A 44 14.76 20.75 7.99
C LEU A 44 14.09 21.94 7.34
N LEU A 45 12.88 22.28 7.76
CA LEU A 45 12.18 23.50 7.36
C LEU A 45 11.93 24.36 8.63
N LEU A 46 12.49 25.55 8.63
CA LEU A 46 12.19 26.59 9.60
C LEU A 46 11.19 27.54 8.95
N HIS A 47 9.96 27.60 9.46
CA HIS A 47 8.91 28.46 8.90
C HIS A 47 8.44 29.44 9.98
N VAL A 48 8.68 30.71 9.82
CA VAL A 48 8.44 31.73 10.84
C VAL A 48 7.04 32.32 10.69
N GLY A 49 6.20 32.07 11.67
CA GLY A 49 4.79 32.49 11.66
C GLY A 49 3.91 31.68 10.70
N ILE A 50 2.62 31.92 10.76
CA ILE A 50 1.61 31.31 9.87
C ILE A 50 1.11 32.39 8.92
N ASP A 51 0.97 32.04 7.64
CA ASP A 51 0.53 32.95 6.54
C ASP A 51 1.42 34.17 6.30
N THR A 52 2.67 34.13 6.77
CA THR A 52 3.66 35.23 6.67
C THR A 52 4.14 35.49 5.24
N VAL A 53 3.88 34.59 4.30
CA VAL A 53 4.11 34.80 2.87
C VAL A 53 3.39 36.05 2.35
N ASN A 54 2.23 36.40 2.93
CA ASN A 54 1.43 37.57 2.55
C ASN A 54 2.12 38.91 2.88
N LEU A 55 3.11 38.91 3.76
CA LEU A 55 3.90 40.10 4.11
C LEU A 55 4.94 40.46 3.05
N LYS A 56 5.14 39.63 2.04
CA LYS A 56 6.10 39.85 0.94
C LYS A 56 7.51 40.23 1.42
N GLY A 57 7.92 39.69 2.59
CA GLY A 57 9.21 39.89 3.19
C GLY A 57 9.31 41.08 4.14
N GLU A 58 8.26 41.84 4.36
CA GLU A 58 8.22 42.93 5.32
C GLU A 58 8.41 42.39 6.76
N GLY A 59 9.38 42.94 7.48
CA GLY A 59 9.74 42.50 8.84
C GLY A 59 10.66 41.31 8.90
N PHE A 60 11.13 40.76 7.75
CA PHE A 60 12.06 39.65 7.70
C PHE A 60 13.44 40.03 7.16
N LYS A 61 14.48 39.51 7.79
CA LYS A 61 15.88 39.68 7.37
C LYS A 61 16.55 38.31 7.38
N SER A 62 17.11 37.88 6.24
CA SER A 62 17.94 36.68 6.16
C SER A 62 19.42 37.05 6.24
N TYR A 63 20.18 36.24 6.97
CA TYR A 63 21.63 36.33 7.11
C TYR A 63 22.37 35.26 6.32
N VAL A 64 21.62 34.35 5.67
CA VAL A 64 22.15 33.24 4.89
C VAL A 64 21.56 33.22 3.48
N LYS A 65 22.25 32.54 2.57
CA LYS A 65 21.86 32.32 1.17
C LYS A 65 21.91 30.83 0.85
N ASP A 66 21.27 30.47 -0.25
CA ASP A 66 21.32 29.12 -0.78
C ASP A 66 22.75 28.64 -0.99
N GLY A 67 23.08 27.45 -0.49
CA GLY A 67 24.39 26.84 -0.53
C GLY A 67 25.33 27.20 0.65
N ASP A 68 24.98 28.16 1.52
CA ASP A 68 25.79 28.48 2.69
C ASP A 68 25.83 27.30 3.68
N ARG A 69 26.98 27.18 4.38
CA ARG A 69 27.13 26.24 5.48
C ARG A 69 26.99 26.99 6.79
N VAL A 70 26.14 26.50 7.66
CA VAL A 70 25.87 27.06 8.98
C VAL A 70 26.16 26.03 10.06
N SER A 71 26.72 26.48 11.16
CA SER A 71 26.93 25.68 12.37
C SER A 71 25.80 25.90 13.36
N VAL A 72 25.63 24.96 14.29
CA VAL A 72 24.63 25.10 15.35
C VAL A 72 24.81 26.42 16.08
N GLY A 73 23.75 27.22 16.17
CA GLY A 73 23.76 28.52 16.85
C GLY A 73 24.07 29.71 15.96
N ASP A 74 24.42 29.52 14.69
CA ASP A 74 24.58 30.65 13.76
C ASP A 74 23.23 31.33 13.50
N LEU A 75 23.23 32.67 13.40
CA LEU A 75 22.04 33.46 13.13
C LEU A 75 21.62 33.28 11.67
N VAL A 76 20.48 32.67 11.44
CA VAL A 76 19.95 32.36 10.11
C VAL A 76 19.00 33.46 9.61
N ALA A 77 18.10 33.91 10.47
CA ALA A 77 17.12 34.93 10.13
C ALA A 77 16.74 35.77 11.35
N GLU A 78 16.21 36.95 11.08
CA GLU A 78 15.61 37.82 12.07
C GLU A 78 14.25 38.29 11.62
N VAL A 79 13.31 38.38 12.55
CA VAL A 79 11.92 38.77 12.32
C VAL A 79 11.46 39.80 13.32
N ASP A 80 10.74 40.78 12.86
CA ASP A 80 10.09 41.77 13.73
C ASP A 80 8.78 41.20 14.29
N ILE A 81 8.85 40.63 15.49
CA ILE A 81 7.71 40.02 16.18
C ILE A 81 6.62 41.04 16.47
N GLU A 82 6.98 42.28 16.82
CA GLU A 82 6.01 43.31 17.14
C GLU A 82 5.23 43.75 15.90
N LEU A 83 5.90 43.85 14.75
CA LEU A 83 5.22 44.06 13.46
C LEU A 83 4.26 42.96 13.14
N LEU A 84 4.65 41.67 13.30
CA LEU A 84 3.73 40.51 13.04
C LEU A 84 2.50 40.56 13.92
N LYS A 85 2.70 40.84 15.23
CA LYS A 85 1.60 40.96 16.20
C LYS A 85 0.67 42.11 15.85
N SER A 86 1.23 43.29 15.50
CA SER A 86 0.43 44.46 15.13
C SER A 86 -0.47 44.22 13.91
N LYS A 87 -0.03 43.34 13.00
CA LYS A 87 -0.81 42.90 11.82
C LYS A 87 -1.71 41.71 12.08
N GLY A 88 -1.81 41.25 13.34
CA GLY A 88 -2.66 40.11 13.73
C GLY A 88 -2.18 38.75 13.21
N ILE A 89 -0.92 38.64 12.83
CA ILE A 89 -0.33 37.42 12.28
C ILE A 89 0.09 36.47 13.43
N ASN A 90 -0.21 35.20 13.26
CA ASN A 90 0.19 34.18 14.23
C ASN A 90 1.70 33.92 14.12
N ILE A 91 2.42 34.18 15.20
CA ILE A 91 3.89 34.06 15.26
C ILE A 91 4.40 32.63 15.53
N ILE A 92 3.50 31.62 15.65
CA ILE A 92 3.91 30.22 15.82
C ILE A 92 4.86 29.84 14.70
N THR A 93 6.01 29.30 15.09
CA THR A 93 7.12 28.97 14.21
C THR A 93 7.32 27.47 14.15
N PRO A 94 6.81 26.77 13.12
CA PRO A 94 7.08 25.36 12.89
C PRO A 94 8.55 25.09 12.55
N VAL A 95 9.09 24.05 13.19
CA VAL A 95 10.38 23.42 12.87
C VAL A 95 10.08 21.99 12.45
N LEU A 96 10.18 21.73 11.16
CA LEU A 96 9.71 20.48 10.55
C LEU A 96 10.87 19.67 9.96
N ILE A 97 10.76 18.35 10.05
CA ILE A 97 11.63 17.41 9.34
C ILE A 97 10.94 17.04 8.03
N CYS A 98 11.57 17.38 6.90
CA CYS A 98 11.03 17.23 5.55
C CYS A 98 11.80 16.15 4.76
N GLY A 99 11.86 14.91 5.29
CA GLY A 99 12.52 13.75 4.67
C GLY A 99 13.90 13.43 5.25
N GLY A 100 14.40 12.24 4.93
CA GLY A 100 15.69 11.70 5.41
C GLY A 100 15.62 10.97 6.75
N ALA A 101 14.55 11.13 7.55
CA ALA A 101 14.39 10.51 8.86
C ALA A 101 13.44 9.29 8.86
N GLU A 102 13.15 8.70 7.71
CA GLU A 102 12.13 7.63 7.56
C GLU A 102 12.48 6.33 8.33
N GLU A 103 13.76 6.10 8.62
CA GLU A 103 14.25 4.93 9.36
C GLU A 103 14.58 5.22 10.83
N LEU A 104 14.39 6.44 11.30
CA LEU A 104 14.72 6.87 12.66
C LEU A 104 13.44 7.12 13.47
N ASP A 105 13.48 6.75 14.75
CA ASP A 105 12.44 7.16 15.68
C ASP A 105 12.70 8.61 16.13
N MET A 106 11.74 9.49 15.83
CA MET A 106 11.82 10.91 16.17
C MET A 106 11.21 11.17 17.55
N ASN A 107 12.02 11.64 18.48
CA ASN A 107 11.58 12.04 19.79
C ASN A 107 11.46 13.57 19.83
N LEU A 108 10.25 14.07 20.06
CA LEU A 108 9.93 15.50 20.14
C LEU A 108 10.05 15.97 21.59
N CYS A 109 10.64 17.18 21.75
CA CYS A 109 10.66 17.86 23.05
C CYS A 109 9.24 18.11 23.56
N LYS A 110 9.01 17.77 24.83
CA LYS A 110 7.72 17.96 25.52
C LYS A 110 7.74 19.11 26.50
N ASP A 111 8.86 19.80 26.62
CA ASP A 111 9.03 20.92 27.56
C ASP A 111 8.15 22.10 27.13
N LYS A 112 7.55 22.76 28.13
CA LYS A 112 6.71 23.95 27.89
C LYS A 112 7.54 25.20 27.57
N THR A 113 8.80 25.23 27.96
CA THR A 113 9.72 26.36 27.71
C THR A 113 11.02 25.79 27.17
N VAL A 114 11.47 26.34 26.05
CA VAL A 114 12.69 25.91 25.36
C VAL A 114 13.62 27.12 25.13
N TYR A 115 14.91 26.88 25.19
CA TYR A 115 15.94 27.95 25.00
C TYR A 115 16.70 27.66 23.71
N ALA A 116 16.86 28.70 22.89
CA ALA A 116 17.63 28.64 21.67
C ALA A 116 19.04 28.08 21.91
N VAL A 117 19.51 27.18 21.05
CA VAL A 117 20.83 26.54 21.09
C VAL A 117 21.08 25.62 22.31
N LYS A 118 20.27 25.70 23.37
CA LYS A 118 20.47 24.94 24.62
C LYS A 118 19.53 23.73 24.73
N THR A 119 18.30 23.86 24.24
CA THR A 119 17.28 22.78 24.36
C THR A 119 17.21 21.97 23.06
N THR A 120 17.38 20.67 23.16
CA THR A 120 17.18 19.77 22.02
C THR A 120 15.69 19.66 21.71
N LEU A 121 15.27 20.15 20.55
CA LEU A 121 13.87 20.16 20.11
C LEU A 121 13.45 18.82 19.53
N ILE A 122 14.33 18.22 18.72
CA ILE A 122 14.09 16.98 18.02
C ILE A 122 15.35 16.14 18.16
N SER A 123 15.22 14.94 18.66
CA SER A 123 16.29 13.95 18.69
C SER A 123 15.90 12.72 17.91
N PHE A 124 16.86 12.12 17.26
CA PHE A 124 16.70 10.86 16.55
C PHE A 124 17.39 9.77 17.34
N SER A 125 16.66 8.68 17.62
CA SER A 125 17.24 7.44 18.08
C SER A 125 17.32 6.48 16.91
N SER A 126 18.49 5.87 16.70
CA SER A 126 18.58 4.69 15.85
C SER A 126 17.68 3.62 16.47
N LYS A 127 16.95 2.90 15.64
CA LYS A 127 16.27 1.67 16.08
C LYS A 127 17.34 0.63 16.44
N GLU A 128 18.12 0.88 17.50
CA GLU A 128 19.00 -0.13 18.05
C GLU A 128 18.15 -1.27 18.58
N GLU A 129 18.35 -2.44 18.01
CA GLU A 129 17.80 -3.66 18.59
C GLU A 129 18.50 -3.89 19.96
N PRO A 130 17.78 -3.86 21.09
CA PRO A 130 18.39 -4.23 22.35
C PRO A 130 18.85 -5.69 22.26
N ILE A 131 20.09 -5.96 22.68
CA ILE A 131 20.65 -7.32 22.86
C ILE A 131 19.74 -8.05 23.83
N LYS A 132 18.96 -9.01 23.34
CA LYS A 132 17.95 -9.73 24.10
C LYS A 132 18.35 -11.17 24.35
N SER A 133 18.09 -11.62 25.58
CA SER A 133 18.20 -13.03 25.98
C SER A 133 17.29 -13.92 25.11
N GLU A 134 17.69 -15.19 24.91
CA GLU A 134 17.02 -16.15 24.00
C GLU A 134 15.51 -16.37 24.28
N THR A 135 15.05 -16.04 25.48
CA THR A 135 13.63 -16.17 25.88
C THR A 135 12.72 -15.08 25.27
N GLU A 136 13.27 -13.89 24.95
CA GLU A 136 12.52 -12.79 24.33
C GLU A 136 12.46 -12.88 22.80
N ALA A 137 13.34 -13.67 22.16
CA ALA A 137 13.35 -13.86 20.72
C ALA A 137 12.11 -14.60 20.19
N LYS A 138 11.50 -15.47 21.00
CA LYS A 138 10.24 -16.16 20.65
C LYS A 138 9.02 -15.21 20.67
N ASN A 139 8.97 -14.28 21.62
CA ASN A 139 7.87 -13.31 21.70
C ASN A 139 7.96 -12.22 20.61
N LYS A 140 9.17 -11.84 20.19
CA LYS A 140 9.37 -10.83 19.13
C LYS A 140 9.02 -11.34 17.73
N LYS A 141 9.18 -12.66 17.48
CA LYS A 141 8.71 -13.29 16.23
C LYS A 141 7.17 -13.29 16.15
N SER A 142 6.48 -13.53 17.26
CA SER A 142 5.02 -13.46 17.33
C SER A 142 4.51 -12.03 17.09
N GLY A 143 5.16 -11.00 17.64
CA GLY A 143 4.82 -9.59 17.40
C GLY A 143 5.00 -9.17 15.95
N LYS A 144 6.11 -9.54 15.29
CA LYS A 144 6.35 -9.20 13.89
C LYS A 144 5.33 -9.83 12.93
N ILE A 145 4.90 -11.07 13.20
CA ILE A 145 3.85 -11.73 12.40
C ILE A 145 2.52 -11.01 12.60
N PHE A 146 2.17 -10.69 13.85
CA PHE A 146 0.95 -9.98 14.17
C PHE A 146 0.89 -8.59 13.51
N ASP A 147 1.97 -7.81 13.57
CA ASP A 147 2.07 -6.49 12.91
C ASP A 147 1.93 -6.61 11.39
N THR A 148 2.55 -7.64 10.79
CA THR A 148 2.44 -7.91 9.35
C THR A 148 1.01 -8.27 8.97
N LEU A 149 0.33 -9.13 9.74
CA LEU A 149 -1.07 -9.50 9.53
C LEU A 149 -1.99 -8.30 9.72
N GLN A 150 -1.75 -7.47 10.72
CA GLN A 150 -2.53 -6.25 10.95
C GLN A 150 -2.36 -5.24 9.81
N LYS A 151 -1.13 -5.06 9.31
CA LYS A 151 -0.86 -4.23 8.13
C LYS A 151 -1.60 -4.77 6.91
N LEU A 152 -1.53 -6.08 6.68
CA LEU A 152 -2.24 -6.75 5.60
C LEU A 152 -3.75 -6.55 5.73
N GLY A 153 -4.32 -6.77 6.91
CA GLY A 153 -5.75 -6.55 7.18
C GLY A 153 -6.20 -5.12 6.85
N LYS A 154 -5.42 -4.10 7.23
CA LYS A 154 -5.72 -2.69 6.89
C LYS A 154 -5.75 -2.45 5.37
N VAL A 155 -4.82 -3.06 4.63
CA VAL A 155 -4.75 -2.93 3.16
C VAL A 155 -5.93 -3.64 2.50
N LEU A 156 -6.25 -4.86 2.97
CA LEU A 156 -7.39 -5.63 2.47
C LEU A 156 -8.72 -4.90 2.73
N MET A 157 -8.90 -4.27 3.90
CA MET A 157 -10.09 -3.47 4.21
C MET A 157 -10.32 -2.32 3.22
N VAL A 158 -9.26 -1.66 2.75
CA VAL A 158 -9.39 -0.57 1.77
C VAL A 158 -9.99 -1.08 0.45
N VAL A 159 -9.55 -2.24 0.00
CA VAL A 159 -10.08 -2.86 -1.23
C VAL A 159 -11.51 -3.34 -1.03
N ILE A 160 -11.79 -3.98 0.11
CA ILE A 160 -13.11 -4.52 0.45
C ILE A 160 -14.14 -3.39 0.61
N ALA A 161 -13.74 -2.20 1.04
CA ALA A 161 -14.62 -1.04 1.16
C ALA A 161 -15.31 -0.62 -0.16
N VAL A 162 -14.80 -1.09 -1.31
CA VAL A 162 -15.44 -0.87 -2.62
C VAL A 162 -16.63 -1.82 -2.86
N MET A 163 -16.67 -3.00 -2.18
CA MET A 163 -17.72 -4.00 -2.39
C MET A 163 -19.15 -3.51 -2.08
N PRO A 164 -19.43 -2.78 -0.99
CA PRO A 164 -20.76 -2.23 -0.75
C PRO A 164 -21.25 -1.31 -1.87
N ALA A 165 -20.36 -0.48 -2.44
CA ALA A 165 -20.70 0.39 -3.56
C ALA A 165 -21.03 -0.43 -4.82
N ALA A 166 -20.25 -1.46 -5.12
CA ALA A 166 -20.51 -2.38 -6.21
C ALA A 166 -21.85 -3.13 -6.02
N GLY A 167 -22.13 -3.61 -4.80
CA GLY A 167 -23.39 -4.27 -4.45
C GLY A 167 -24.61 -3.36 -4.62
N LEU A 168 -24.49 -2.09 -4.22
CA LEU A 168 -25.54 -1.07 -4.44
C LEU A 168 -25.79 -0.85 -5.93
N MET A 169 -24.74 -0.76 -6.77
CA MET A 169 -24.89 -0.62 -8.22
C MET A 169 -25.61 -1.81 -8.84
N ILE A 170 -25.31 -3.04 -8.42
CA ILE A 170 -26.02 -4.24 -8.89
C ILE A 170 -27.49 -4.19 -8.48
N SER A 171 -27.77 -3.90 -7.20
CA SER A 171 -29.13 -3.90 -6.67
C SER A 171 -30.01 -2.82 -7.29
N LEU A 172 -29.46 -1.59 -7.41
CA LEU A 172 -30.15 -0.49 -8.05
C LEU A 172 -30.32 -0.72 -9.55
N GLY A 173 -29.33 -1.30 -10.23
CA GLY A 173 -29.41 -1.65 -11.64
C GLY A 173 -30.55 -2.64 -11.91
N LYS A 174 -30.69 -3.69 -11.09
CA LYS A 174 -31.81 -4.64 -11.17
C LYS A 174 -33.16 -3.96 -10.90
N LEU A 175 -33.23 -3.10 -9.87
CA LEU A 175 -34.44 -2.35 -9.55
C LEU A 175 -34.89 -1.45 -10.72
N VAL A 176 -33.97 -0.68 -11.30
CA VAL A 176 -34.22 0.18 -12.45
C VAL A 176 -34.72 -0.65 -13.65
N GLY A 177 -34.07 -1.79 -13.92
CA GLY A 177 -34.49 -2.69 -15.00
C GLY A 177 -35.90 -3.26 -14.79
N MET A 178 -36.34 -3.49 -13.55
CA MET A 178 -37.69 -3.95 -13.21
C MET A 178 -38.76 -2.85 -13.37
N ILE A 179 -38.46 -1.60 -12.99
CA ILE A 179 -39.40 -0.48 -13.07
C ILE A 179 -39.83 -0.19 -14.51
N GLY A 180 -38.94 -0.44 -15.47
CA GLY A 180 -39.22 -0.21 -16.90
C GLY A 180 -40.23 -1.19 -17.54
N GLY A 181 -40.69 -2.21 -16.84
CA GLY A 181 -41.72 -3.16 -17.34
C GLY A 181 -41.36 -3.91 -18.62
N GLY A 182 -40.09 -3.86 -19.05
CA GLY A 182 -39.62 -4.45 -20.31
C GLY A 182 -39.93 -3.63 -21.56
N ASP A 183 -40.85 -2.66 -21.50
CA ASP A 183 -41.34 -1.91 -22.66
C ASP A 183 -40.48 -0.69 -23.02
N ILE A 184 -39.67 -0.19 -22.07
CA ILE A 184 -38.85 1.01 -22.32
C ILE A 184 -37.37 0.59 -22.40
N ALA A 185 -36.89 0.35 -23.61
CA ALA A 185 -35.52 -0.12 -23.90
C ALA A 185 -34.39 0.71 -23.23
N ILE A 186 -34.59 2.03 -23.13
CA ILE A 186 -33.60 2.92 -22.50
C ILE A 186 -33.47 2.65 -21.01
N ILE A 187 -34.58 2.46 -20.28
CA ILE A 187 -34.54 2.20 -18.83
C ILE A 187 -33.87 0.84 -18.56
N HIS A 188 -34.24 -0.17 -19.37
CA HIS A 188 -33.60 -1.50 -19.26
C HIS A 188 -32.09 -1.43 -19.54
N THR A 189 -31.66 -0.65 -20.54
CA THR A 189 -30.23 -0.45 -20.84
C THR A 189 -29.50 0.24 -19.69
N ILE A 190 -30.09 1.28 -19.08
CA ILE A 190 -29.51 1.94 -17.92
C ILE A 190 -29.35 0.97 -16.74
N GLY A 191 -30.40 0.18 -16.44
CA GLY A 191 -30.35 -0.84 -15.39
C GLY A 191 -29.23 -1.85 -15.62
N ASN A 192 -29.12 -2.38 -16.85
CA ASN A 192 -28.07 -3.33 -17.22
C ASN A 192 -26.66 -2.71 -17.11
N VAL A 193 -26.47 -1.47 -17.52
CA VAL A 193 -25.18 -0.77 -17.39
C VAL A 193 -24.80 -0.62 -15.92
N MET A 194 -25.74 -0.21 -15.06
CA MET A 194 -25.48 -0.10 -13.62
C MET A 194 -25.12 -1.45 -12.99
N GLU A 195 -25.86 -2.52 -13.32
CA GLU A 195 -25.56 -3.86 -12.86
C GLU A 195 -24.18 -4.33 -13.32
N ASN A 196 -23.86 -4.13 -14.60
CA ASN A 196 -22.57 -4.52 -15.16
C ASN A 196 -21.38 -3.76 -14.56
N ILE A 197 -21.55 -2.47 -14.20
CA ILE A 197 -20.53 -1.71 -13.46
C ILE A 197 -20.23 -2.38 -12.11
N GLY A 198 -21.25 -2.78 -11.37
CA GLY A 198 -21.06 -3.46 -10.10
C GLY A 198 -20.35 -4.80 -10.26
N TRP A 199 -20.76 -5.63 -11.22
CA TRP A 199 -20.09 -6.89 -11.55
C TRP A 199 -18.66 -6.71 -12.03
N ALA A 200 -18.37 -5.65 -12.81
CA ALA A 200 -17.02 -5.36 -13.27
C ALA A 200 -16.05 -5.10 -12.10
N VAL A 201 -16.50 -4.45 -11.03
CA VAL A 201 -15.70 -4.26 -9.82
C VAL A 201 -15.49 -5.59 -9.10
N ILE A 202 -16.54 -6.37 -8.86
CA ILE A 202 -16.46 -7.62 -8.11
C ILE A 202 -15.59 -8.66 -8.84
N ASN A 203 -15.78 -8.82 -10.15
CA ASN A 203 -15.03 -9.78 -10.95
C ASN A 203 -13.53 -9.44 -11.07
N ASN A 204 -13.17 -8.17 -10.92
CA ASN A 204 -11.78 -7.71 -10.99
C ASN A 204 -11.17 -7.36 -9.60
N LEU A 205 -11.80 -7.82 -8.52
CA LEU A 205 -11.33 -7.55 -7.16
C LEU A 205 -9.90 -8.03 -6.93
N HIS A 206 -9.49 -9.11 -7.55
CA HIS A 206 -8.14 -9.68 -7.49
C HIS A 206 -7.05 -8.72 -7.99
N ILE A 207 -7.32 -7.90 -9.02
CA ILE A 207 -6.40 -6.85 -9.48
C ILE A 207 -6.28 -5.75 -8.44
N LEU A 208 -7.40 -5.35 -7.83
CA LEU A 208 -7.42 -4.32 -6.80
C LEU A 208 -6.59 -4.74 -5.59
N PHE A 209 -6.64 -6.01 -5.19
CA PHE A 209 -5.77 -6.56 -4.15
C PHE A 209 -4.30 -6.51 -4.55
N ALA A 210 -3.95 -6.86 -5.78
CA ALA A 210 -2.57 -6.79 -6.26
C ALA A 210 -2.01 -5.37 -6.17
N VAL A 211 -2.75 -4.38 -6.66
CA VAL A 211 -2.38 -2.96 -6.63
C VAL A 211 -2.21 -2.46 -5.19
N ALA A 212 -3.19 -2.73 -4.34
CA ALA A 212 -3.21 -2.23 -2.97
C ALA A 212 -2.07 -2.81 -2.12
N ILE A 213 -1.84 -4.12 -2.22
CA ILE A 213 -0.78 -4.79 -1.47
C ILE A 213 0.59 -4.37 -2.01
N GLY A 214 0.80 -4.41 -3.33
CA GLY A 214 2.06 -4.02 -3.95
C GLY A 214 2.44 -2.57 -3.63
N GLY A 215 1.48 -1.65 -3.71
CA GLY A 215 1.69 -0.25 -3.36
C GLY A 215 1.92 0.00 -1.86
N SER A 216 1.27 -0.78 -0.98
CA SER A 216 1.43 -0.62 0.47
C SER A 216 2.68 -1.30 1.03
N TRP A 217 3.18 -2.35 0.34
CA TRP A 217 4.35 -3.11 0.78
C TRP A 217 5.66 -2.54 0.25
N ALA A 218 5.62 -1.86 -0.89
CA ALA A 218 6.79 -1.26 -1.51
C ALA A 218 7.20 0.04 -0.84
N LYS A 219 8.51 0.33 -0.85
CA LYS A 219 9.08 1.60 -0.40
C LYS A 219 8.53 2.79 -1.21
N GLU A 220 8.31 2.58 -2.50
CA GLU A 220 7.67 3.56 -3.38
C GLU A 220 6.35 2.99 -3.91
N ARG A 221 5.24 3.62 -3.56
CA ARG A 221 3.89 3.10 -3.82
C ARG A 221 3.60 2.83 -5.29
N ALA A 222 3.93 3.78 -6.17
CA ALA A 222 3.65 3.67 -7.60
C ALA A 222 4.45 2.53 -8.25
N GLY A 223 5.75 2.43 -7.95
CA GLY A 223 6.60 1.39 -8.48
C GLY A 223 6.22 -0.01 -7.99
N GLY A 224 5.86 -0.14 -6.72
CA GLY A 224 5.39 -1.40 -6.15
C GLY A 224 4.04 -1.85 -6.70
N ALA A 225 3.09 -0.92 -6.86
CA ALA A 225 1.81 -1.20 -7.49
C ALA A 225 1.96 -1.67 -8.95
N PHE A 226 2.82 -0.99 -9.72
CA PHE A 226 3.13 -1.37 -11.10
C PHE A 226 3.75 -2.77 -11.17
N ALA A 227 4.76 -3.05 -10.34
CA ALA A 227 5.40 -4.36 -10.27
C ALA A 227 4.41 -5.48 -9.90
N ALA A 228 3.46 -5.20 -9.01
CA ALA A 228 2.42 -6.15 -8.60
C ALA A 228 1.41 -6.44 -9.71
N VAL A 229 0.99 -5.43 -10.48
CA VAL A 229 0.12 -5.62 -11.65
C VAL A 229 0.82 -6.45 -12.73
N MET A 230 2.10 -6.16 -13.00
CA MET A 230 2.89 -6.97 -13.92
C MET A 230 2.97 -8.44 -13.46
N ALA A 231 3.30 -8.66 -12.18
CA ALA A 231 3.32 -10.01 -11.61
C ALA A 231 1.96 -10.70 -11.72
N PHE A 232 0.87 -9.98 -11.46
CA PHE A 232 -0.50 -10.49 -11.58
C PHE A 232 -0.80 -10.99 -13.00
N ILE A 233 -0.54 -10.15 -14.01
CA ILE A 233 -0.79 -10.51 -15.41
C ILE A 233 0.05 -11.72 -15.82
N LEU A 234 1.34 -11.71 -15.48
CA LEU A 234 2.26 -12.78 -15.84
C LEU A 234 1.92 -14.11 -15.16
N ILE A 235 1.61 -14.11 -13.86
CA ILE A 235 1.26 -15.32 -13.12
C ILE A 235 0.00 -15.97 -13.71
N ASN A 236 -1.04 -15.16 -14.00
CA ASN A 236 -2.26 -15.70 -14.60
C ASN A 236 -1.99 -16.25 -16.01
N CYS A 237 -1.29 -15.52 -16.86
CA CYS A 237 -0.96 -15.97 -18.21
C CYS A 237 -0.12 -17.26 -18.18
N ILE A 238 0.94 -17.30 -17.38
CA ILE A 238 1.87 -18.44 -17.32
C ILE A 238 1.16 -19.68 -16.77
N THR A 239 0.32 -19.55 -15.73
CA THR A 239 -0.41 -20.70 -15.17
C THR A 239 -1.40 -21.31 -16.19
N GLY A 240 -2.11 -20.50 -16.97
CA GLY A 240 -2.93 -20.99 -18.06
C GLY A 240 -2.13 -21.77 -19.12
N GLN A 241 -0.98 -21.22 -19.51
CA GLN A 241 -0.10 -21.83 -20.51
C GLN A 241 0.58 -23.12 -20.02
N ILE A 242 0.98 -23.20 -18.75
CA ILE A 242 1.57 -24.43 -18.16
C ILE A 242 0.61 -25.63 -18.30
N PHE A 243 -0.68 -25.40 -18.13
CA PHE A 243 -1.69 -26.45 -18.26
C PHE A 243 -2.25 -26.61 -19.68
N GLY A 244 -1.79 -25.82 -20.64
CA GLY A 244 -2.24 -25.87 -22.02
C GLY A 244 -3.74 -25.57 -22.21
N VAL A 245 -4.33 -24.81 -21.30
CA VAL A 245 -5.76 -24.47 -21.37
C VAL A 245 -5.98 -23.34 -22.38
N THR A 246 -6.91 -23.54 -23.29
CA THR A 246 -7.33 -22.55 -24.30
C THR A 246 -8.65 -21.90 -23.91
N SER A 247 -8.97 -20.77 -24.55
CA SER A 247 -10.24 -20.07 -24.30
C SER A 247 -11.47 -20.94 -24.69
N ASP A 248 -11.32 -21.79 -25.69
CA ASP A 248 -12.40 -22.68 -26.12
C ASP A 248 -12.68 -23.76 -25.08
N MET A 249 -11.65 -24.28 -24.43
CA MET A 249 -11.76 -25.27 -23.37
C MET A 249 -12.49 -24.73 -22.13
N LEU A 250 -12.47 -23.40 -21.88
CA LEU A 250 -13.23 -22.81 -20.78
C LEU A 250 -14.75 -22.86 -20.99
N ASN A 251 -15.19 -22.96 -22.25
CA ASN A 251 -16.60 -23.02 -22.60
C ASN A 251 -17.13 -24.48 -22.73
N ASP A 252 -16.24 -25.46 -22.71
CA ASP A 252 -16.59 -26.88 -22.76
C ASP A 252 -16.65 -27.50 -21.34
N PRO A 253 -17.83 -27.86 -20.83
CA PRO A 253 -17.99 -28.46 -19.49
C PRO A 253 -17.17 -29.73 -19.28
N ASN A 254 -16.83 -30.45 -20.34
CA ASN A 254 -16.15 -31.74 -20.30
C ASN A 254 -14.67 -31.64 -20.65
N ALA A 255 -14.16 -30.43 -20.89
CA ALA A 255 -12.77 -30.24 -21.22
C ALA A 255 -11.86 -30.75 -20.09
N MET A 256 -10.82 -31.48 -20.48
CA MET A 256 -9.83 -32.05 -19.56
C MET A 256 -8.45 -31.48 -19.87
N THR A 257 -7.65 -31.31 -18.85
CA THR A 257 -6.22 -31.01 -18.95
C THR A 257 -5.44 -31.94 -18.02
N HIS A 258 -4.12 -31.83 -18.02
CA HIS A 258 -3.27 -32.66 -17.18
C HIS A 258 -2.47 -31.80 -16.20
N THR A 259 -2.35 -32.26 -14.97
CA THR A 259 -1.41 -31.66 -14.00
C THR A 259 0.04 -31.88 -14.47
N LEU A 260 0.99 -31.14 -13.91
CA LEU A 260 2.43 -31.33 -14.17
C LEU A 260 2.91 -32.77 -13.88
N PHE A 261 2.15 -33.54 -13.09
CA PHE A 261 2.42 -34.93 -12.75
C PHE A 261 1.62 -35.93 -13.61
N GLY A 262 0.96 -35.49 -14.67
CA GLY A 262 0.22 -36.33 -15.59
C GLY A 262 -1.15 -36.84 -15.09
N GLN A 263 -1.69 -36.24 -14.01
CA GLN A 263 -3.04 -36.55 -13.53
C GLN A 263 -4.06 -35.72 -14.31
N ASP A 264 -5.16 -36.39 -14.71
CA ASP A 264 -6.28 -35.76 -15.39
C ASP A 264 -6.97 -34.76 -14.45
N MET A 265 -7.29 -33.58 -14.96
CA MET A 265 -7.97 -32.53 -14.23
C MET A 265 -9.01 -31.86 -15.12
N MET A 266 -10.22 -31.68 -14.62
CA MET A 266 -11.28 -30.97 -15.33
C MET A 266 -10.89 -29.49 -15.46
N VAL A 267 -11.14 -28.87 -16.60
CA VAL A 267 -10.93 -27.44 -16.81
C VAL A 267 -12.01 -26.67 -16.06
N ASN A 268 -13.25 -27.14 -16.09
CA ASN A 268 -14.35 -26.48 -15.39
C ASN A 268 -14.15 -26.51 -13.87
N GLY A 269 -14.27 -25.34 -13.23
CA GLY A 269 -14.08 -25.12 -11.79
C GLY A 269 -12.62 -24.93 -11.35
N TYR A 270 -11.64 -25.35 -12.16
CA TYR A 270 -10.20 -25.13 -11.87
C TYR A 270 -9.59 -23.98 -12.66
N PHE A 271 -10.19 -23.61 -13.79
CA PHE A 271 -9.73 -22.50 -14.62
C PHE A 271 -10.83 -21.50 -14.88
N VAL A 272 -10.43 -20.26 -15.11
CA VAL A 272 -11.34 -19.12 -15.34
C VAL A 272 -10.67 -18.16 -16.32
N SER A 273 -11.47 -17.37 -17.03
CA SER A 273 -10.94 -16.28 -17.86
C SER A 273 -10.57 -15.09 -16.98
N VAL A 274 -9.28 -14.69 -16.98
CA VAL A 274 -8.78 -13.49 -16.32
C VAL A 274 -8.21 -12.56 -17.39
N LEU A 275 -8.77 -11.37 -17.52
CA LEU A 275 -8.38 -10.40 -18.57
C LEU A 275 -8.43 -11.01 -20.00
N GLY A 276 -9.38 -11.91 -20.25
CA GLY A 276 -9.51 -12.58 -21.55
C GLY A 276 -8.54 -13.75 -21.77
N MET A 277 -7.73 -14.12 -20.80
CA MET A 277 -6.79 -15.23 -20.87
C MET A 277 -7.22 -16.36 -19.93
N PRO A 278 -7.10 -17.64 -20.34
CA PRO A 278 -7.27 -18.75 -19.42
C PRO A 278 -6.24 -18.69 -18.30
N ALA A 279 -6.69 -18.84 -17.08
CA ALA A 279 -5.84 -18.80 -15.89
C ALA A 279 -6.35 -19.79 -14.84
N LEU A 280 -5.45 -20.25 -13.98
CA LEU A 280 -5.81 -21.08 -12.84
C LEU A 280 -6.72 -20.27 -11.89
N ASN A 281 -7.85 -20.85 -11.49
CA ASN A 281 -8.84 -20.18 -10.64
C ASN A 281 -8.29 -20.02 -9.20
N MET A 282 -7.59 -18.95 -8.99
CA MET A 282 -7.01 -18.60 -7.68
C MET A 282 -7.82 -17.49 -6.97
N GLY A 283 -8.86 -16.96 -7.62
CA GLY A 283 -9.67 -15.88 -7.09
C GLY A 283 -8.83 -14.71 -6.60
N VAL A 284 -9.13 -14.19 -5.40
CA VAL A 284 -8.40 -13.07 -4.80
C VAL A 284 -6.98 -13.41 -4.36
N PHE A 285 -6.68 -14.70 -4.19
CA PHE A 285 -5.35 -15.12 -3.71
C PHE A 285 -4.23 -14.80 -4.68
N VAL A 286 -4.48 -14.91 -6.00
CA VAL A 286 -3.49 -14.50 -6.99
C VAL A 286 -3.16 -13.00 -6.88
N GLY A 287 -4.15 -12.18 -6.56
CA GLY A 287 -3.96 -10.75 -6.30
C GLY A 287 -3.07 -10.50 -5.07
N ILE A 288 -3.30 -11.24 -3.99
CA ILE A 288 -2.49 -11.15 -2.77
C ILE A 288 -1.05 -11.61 -3.03
N ILE A 289 -0.87 -12.76 -3.67
CA ILE A 289 0.44 -13.33 -3.99
C ILE A 289 1.22 -12.38 -4.90
N SER A 290 0.62 -11.93 -6.00
CA SER A 290 1.26 -11.01 -6.95
C SER A 290 1.57 -9.66 -6.32
N GLY A 291 0.71 -9.16 -5.41
CA GLY A 291 0.96 -7.96 -4.63
C GLY A 291 2.23 -8.06 -3.78
N PHE A 292 2.40 -9.17 -3.06
CA PHE A 292 3.62 -9.43 -2.29
C PHE A 292 4.84 -9.64 -3.20
N VAL A 293 4.72 -10.42 -4.27
CA VAL A 293 5.81 -10.66 -5.22
C VAL A 293 6.30 -9.33 -5.79
N GLY A 294 5.40 -8.48 -6.30
CA GLY A 294 5.75 -7.17 -6.83
C GLY A 294 6.38 -6.25 -5.79
N GLY A 295 5.78 -6.14 -4.60
CA GLY A 295 6.28 -5.29 -3.52
C GLY A 295 7.65 -5.73 -2.99
N ILE A 296 7.87 -7.03 -2.80
CA ILE A 296 9.15 -7.58 -2.32
C ILE A 296 10.25 -7.41 -3.37
N ILE A 297 9.97 -7.76 -4.63
CA ILE A 297 10.93 -7.61 -5.73
C ILE A 297 11.29 -6.13 -5.90
N TYR A 298 10.29 -5.24 -5.86
CA TYR A 298 10.53 -3.81 -5.94
C TYR A 298 11.48 -3.34 -4.85
N ASN A 299 11.21 -3.66 -3.59
CA ASN A 299 12.04 -3.26 -2.45
C ASN A 299 13.47 -3.76 -2.53
N LYS A 300 13.70 -4.93 -3.13
CA LYS A 300 15.03 -5.52 -3.23
C LYS A 300 15.83 -4.95 -4.39
N PHE A 301 15.19 -4.58 -5.50
CA PHE A 301 15.89 -4.30 -6.76
C PHE A 301 15.74 -2.86 -7.30
N TYR A 302 14.92 -1.99 -6.68
CA TYR A 302 14.68 -0.62 -7.16
C TYR A 302 15.95 0.25 -7.24
N ASN A 303 16.98 -0.07 -6.45
CA ASN A 303 18.27 0.65 -6.39
C ASN A 303 19.45 -0.16 -6.97
N PHE A 304 19.17 -1.25 -7.69
CA PHE A 304 20.23 -2.09 -8.27
C PHE A 304 20.95 -1.37 -9.41
N ARG A 305 22.28 -1.21 -9.31
CA ARG A 305 23.14 -0.47 -10.26
C ARG A 305 24.39 -1.24 -10.70
N LYS A 306 24.37 -2.56 -10.62
CA LYS A 306 25.54 -3.42 -10.91
C LYS A 306 25.40 -4.18 -12.24
N LEU A 307 24.65 -3.64 -13.20
CA LEU A 307 24.54 -4.26 -14.53
C LEU A 307 25.76 -3.90 -15.40
N PRO A 308 26.20 -4.81 -16.30
CA PRO A 308 27.21 -4.52 -17.30
C PRO A 308 26.85 -3.29 -18.16
N ASP A 309 27.83 -2.62 -18.74
CA ASP A 309 27.66 -1.39 -19.52
C ASP A 309 26.62 -1.53 -20.65
N ALA A 310 26.58 -2.67 -21.31
CA ALA A 310 25.59 -2.99 -22.36
C ALA A 310 24.12 -2.97 -21.85
N LEU A 311 23.90 -3.20 -20.57
CA LEU A 311 22.58 -3.22 -19.92
C LEU A 311 22.39 -2.07 -18.93
N SER A 312 23.29 -1.10 -18.91
CA SER A 312 23.30 0.02 -17.97
C SER A 312 22.01 0.86 -18.02
N PHE A 313 21.32 0.89 -19.17
CA PHE A 313 20.01 1.51 -19.34
C PHE A 313 18.95 0.97 -18.37
N PHE A 314 19.05 -0.31 -18.00
CA PHE A 314 18.11 -0.96 -17.07
C PHE A 314 18.47 -0.78 -15.60
N ASN A 315 19.54 -0.07 -15.26
CA ASN A 315 19.89 0.18 -13.86
C ASN A 315 18.79 0.90 -13.07
N GLY A 316 18.72 0.63 -11.78
CA GLY A 316 17.77 1.21 -10.85
C GLY A 316 16.33 0.68 -11.02
N LYS A 317 15.34 1.56 -10.99
CA LYS A 317 13.91 1.20 -11.05
C LYS A 317 13.53 0.44 -12.34
N ARG A 318 14.24 0.64 -13.42
CA ARG A 318 14.02 -0.02 -14.73
C ARG A 318 14.40 -1.50 -14.69
N PHE A 319 15.19 -1.93 -13.73
CA PHE A 319 15.57 -3.34 -13.54
C PHE A 319 14.44 -4.17 -12.93
N VAL A 320 13.58 -3.55 -12.14
CA VAL A 320 12.49 -4.24 -11.45
C VAL A 320 11.58 -5.04 -12.39
N PRO A 321 11.08 -4.50 -13.53
CA PRO A 321 10.26 -5.26 -14.46
C PRO A 321 10.91 -6.56 -14.94
N LEU A 322 12.21 -6.54 -15.26
CA LEU A 322 12.94 -7.74 -15.69
C LEU A 322 12.95 -8.81 -14.60
N VAL A 323 13.21 -8.41 -13.35
CA VAL A 323 13.20 -9.34 -12.22
C VAL A 323 11.79 -9.85 -11.93
N VAL A 324 10.77 -9.01 -12.10
CA VAL A 324 9.36 -9.41 -11.94
C VAL A 324 8.98 -10.50 -12.93
N ILE A 325 9.42 -10.40 -14.21
CA ILE A 325 9.19 -11.45 -15.21
C ILE A 325 9.75 -12.79 -14.73
N VAL A 326 11.04 -12.80 -14.36
CA VAL A 326 11.69 -14.04 -13.89
C VAL A 326 11.03 -14.56 -12.59
N GLY A 327 10.76 -13.67 -11.65
CA GLY A 327 10.09 -14.01 -10.39
C GLY A 327 8.69 -14.58 -10.62
N SER A 328 7.93 -14.02 -11.57
CA SER A 328 6.59 -14.51 -11.91
C SER A 328 6.63 -15.90 -12.53
N VAL A 329 7.63 -16.23 -13.35
CA VAL A 329 7.81 -17.60 -13.88
C VAL A 329 8.01 -18.59 -12.74
N VAL A 330 8.93 -18.28 -11.81
CA VAL A 330 9.21 -19.15 -10.66
C VAL A 330 7.96 -19.35 -9.78
N VAL A 331 7.26 -18.25 -9.48
CA VAL A 331 6.04 -18.31 -8.67
C VAL A 331 4.94 -19.09 -9.38
N SER A 332 4.78 -18.93 -10.70
CA SER A 332 3.79 -19.67 -11.48
C SER A 332 4.05 -21.16 -11.49
N LEU A 333 5.32 -21.59 -11.60
CA LEU A 333 5.69 -23.02 -11.51
C LEU A 333 5.33 -23.59 -10.13
N VAL A 334 5.63 -22.86 -9.06
CA VAL A 334 5.27 -23.27 -7.69
C VAL A 334 3.74 -23.37 -7.55
N LEU A 335 3.00 -22.37 -8.04
CA LEU A 335 1.55 -22.34 -7.96
C LEU A 335 0.90 -23.44 -8.82
N ALA A 336 1.45 -23.77 -9.98
CA ALA A 336 0.97 -24.86 -10.81
C ALA A 336 1.08 -26.22 -10.12
N VAL A 337 2.03 -26.40 -9.21
CA VAL A 337 2.14 -27.61 -8.39
C VAL A 337 1.22 -27.56 -7.17
N VAL A 338 1.24 -26.45 -6.43
CA VAL A 338 0.62 -26.37 -5.10
C VAL A 338 -0.88 -26.04 -5.18
N TRP A 339 -1.27 -25.15 -6.12
CA TRP A 339 -2.64 -24.63 -6.15
C TRP A 339 -3.71 -25.67 -6.43
N PRO A 340 -3.56 -26.63 -7.34
CA PRO A 340 -4.56 -27.67 -7.54
C PRO A 340 -4.95 -28.41 -6.26
N PHE A 341 -4.01 -28.67 -5.36
CA PHE A 341 -4.31 -29.29 -4.06
C PHE A 341 -5.09 -28.35 -3.13
N ILE A 342 -4.72 -27.05 -3.11
CA ILE A 342 -5.45 -26.04 -2.34
C ILE A 342 -6.88 -25.91 -2.88
N GLN A 343 -7.06 -25.85 -4.20
CA GLN A 343 -8.36 -25.75 -4.85
C GLN A 343 -9.23 -26.98 -4.56
N LEU A 344 -8.64 -28.18 -4.60
CA LEU A 344 -9.34 -29.41 -4.22
C LEU A 344 -9.85 -29.33 -2.77
N GLY A 345 -9.01 -28.84 -1.86
CA GLY A 345 -9.37 -28.61 -0.46
C GLY A 345 -10.54 -27.63 -0.30
N ILE A 346 -10.48 -26.49 -0.98
CA ILE A 346 -11.53 -25.46 -0.97
C ILE A 346 -12.84 -26.02 -1.55
N ASN A 347 -12.77 -26.70 -2.70
CA ASN A 347 -13.94 -27.27 -3.35
C ASN A 347 -14.57 -28.38 -2.47
N SER A 348 -13.75 -29.21 -1.83
CA SER A 348 -14.21 -30.26 -0.91
C SER A 348 -14.89 -29.69 0.32
N PHE A 349 -14.31 -28.62 0.87
CA PHE A 349 -14.87 -27.88 2.01
C PHE A 349 -16.21 -27.21 1.64
N GLY A 350 -16.31 -26.59 0.47
CA GLY A 350 -17.56 -26.02 -0.05
C GLY A 350 -18.65 -27.08 -0.23
N LYS A 351 -18.32 -28.22 -0.87
CA LYS A 351 -19.22 -29.33 -1.03
C LYS A 351 -19.67 -29.94 0.31
N TRP A 352 -18.77 -30.03 1.28
CA TRP A 352 -19.08 -30.47 2.63
C TRP A 352 -20.07 -29.54 3.34
N ILE A 353 -19.89 -28.23 3.24
CA ILE A 353 -20.84 -27.24 3.80
C ILE A 353 -22.20 -27.37 3.11
N ALA A 354 -22.24 -27.39 1.78
CA ALA A 354 -23.47 -27.47 1.02
C ALA A 354 -24.23 -28.78 1.27
N GLY A 355 -23.52 -29.92 1.34
CA GLY A 355 -24.11 -31.25 1.61
C GLY A 355 -24.50 -31.49 3.06
N SER A 356 -24.00 -30.69 4.00
CA SER A 356 -24.25 -30.88 5.43
C SER A 356 -25.58 -30.30 5.91
N SER A 357 -26.36 -29.65 5.03
CA SER A 357 -27.70 -29.14 5.35
C SER A 357 -28.66 -30.22 5.80
N SER A 358 -28.47 -31.46 5.34
CA SER A 358 -29.30 -32.64 5.71
C SER A 358 -28.74 -33.46 6.86
N THR A 359 -27.40 -33.46 7.07
CA THR A 359 -26.73 -34.38 8.02
C THR A 359 -26.13 -33.67 9.24
N SER A 360 -25.79 -32.39 9.15
CA SER A 360 -25.11 -31.61 10.22
C SER A 360 -25.50 -30.15 10.14
N ALA A 361 -26.79 -29.83 10.15
CA ALA A 361 -27.31 -28.46 10.04
C ALA A 361 -26.73 -27.47 11.08
N VAL A 362 -26.11 -27.94 12.16
CA VAL A 362 -25.52 -27.13 13.22
C VAL A 362 -24.00 -27.02 13.09
N TYR A 363 -23.29 -28.12 12.77
CA TYR A 363 -21.82 -28.14 12.83
C TYR A 363 -21.16 -27.35 11.69
N ALA A 364 -21.67 -27.45 10.46
CA ALA A 364 -21.06 -26.77 9.32
C ALA A 364 -21.19 -25.24 9.40
N PRO A 365 -22.37 -24.66 9.69
CA PRO A 365 -22.50 -23.23 9.95
C PRO A 365 -21.68 -22.76 11.15
N PHE A 366 -21.58 -23.59 12.21
CA PHE A 366 -20.79 -23.28 13.39
C PHE A 366 -19.29 -23.17 13.07
N ILE A 367 -18.73 -24.15 12.35
CA ILE A 367 -17.31 -24.15 11.95
C ILE A 367 -17.04 -22.97 11.02
N TYR A 368 -17.89 -22.76 10.01
CA TYR A 368 -17.76 -21.62 9.11
C TYR A 368 -17.80 -20.28 9.86
N GLY A 369 -18.83 -20.06 10.66
CA GLY A 369 -18.99 -18.82 11.42
C GLY A 369 -17.89 -18.60 12.47
N THR A 370 -17.34 -19.69 13.04
CA THR A 370 -16.20 -19.61 13.96
C THR A 370 -14.93 -19.16 13.23
N LEU A 371 -14.63 -19.78 12.07
CA LEU A 371 -13.47 -19.40 11.26
C LEU A 371 -13.61 -17.97 10.73
N GLU A 372 -14.80 -17.58 10.26
CA GLU A 372 -15.09 -16.22 9.81
C GLU A 372 -14.85 -15.20 10.93
N ARG A 373 -15.36 -15.46 12.14
CA ARG A 373 -15.17 -14.58 13.30
C ARG A 373 -13.73 -14.50 13.76
N LEU A 374 -12.98 -15.59 13.71
CA LEU A 374 -11.57 -15.66 14.07
C LEU A 374 -10.70 -14.86 13.09
N LEU A 375 -11.07 -14.80 11.84
CA LEU A 375 -10.37 -14.03 10.81
C LEU A 375 -10.80 -12.55 10.73
N LEU A 376 -11.92 -12.20 11.35
CA LEU A 376 -12.50 -10.85 11.32
C LEU A 376 -11.56 -9.77 11.87
N PRO A 377 -10.84 -9.95 13.01
CA PRO A 377 -9.91 -8.94 13.54
C PRO A 377 -8.74 -8.62 12.58
N PHE A 378 -8.42 -9.56 11.68
CA PHE A 378 -7.35 -9.41 10.69
C PHE A 378 -7.87 -8.91 9.33
N GLY A 379 -9.19 -8.75 9.17
CA GLY A 379 -9.81 -8.43 7.88
C GLY A 379 -9.73 -9.58 6.84
N LEU A 380 -9.34 -10.78 7.27
CA LEU A 380 -9.12 -11.94 6.40
C LEU A 380 -10.36 -12.83 6.21
N HIS A 381 -11.47 -12.53 6.90
CA HIS A 381 -12.72 -13.31 6.82
C HIS A 381 -13.28 -13.39 5.40
N HIS A 382 -13.05 -12.38 4.56
CA HIS A 382 -13.47 -12.40 3.16
C HIS A 382 -12.72 -13.43 2.30
N MET A 383 -11.55 -13.91 2.75
CA MET A 383 -10.84 -15.00 2.08
C MET A 383 -11.60 -16.34 2.15
N LEU A 384 -12.42 -16.51 3.19
CA LEU A 384 -13.35 -17.65 3.31
C LEU A 384 -14.69 -17.37 2.63
N THR A 385 -15.23 -16.19 2.78
CA THR A 385 -16.57 -15.82 2.32
C THR A 385 -16.65 -15.77 0.79
N ILE A 386 -15.62 -15.22 0.13
CA ILE A 386 -15.62 -15.08 -1.34
C ILE A 386 -15.58 -16.43 -2.04
N PRO A 387 -14.65 -17.37 -1.75
CA PRO A 387 -14.65 -18.68 -2.39
C PRO A 387 -15.95 -19.46 -2.16
N VAL A 388 -16.49 -19.42 -0.94
CA VAL A 388 -17.71 -20.17 -0.60
C VAL A 388 -18.96 -19.63 -1.31
N ASN A 389 -19.07 -18.29 -1.44
CA ASN A 389 -20.25 -17.67 -2.04
C ASN A 389 -20.21 -17.60 -3.57
N TYR A 390 -19.01 -17.68 -4.19
CA TYR A 390 -18.83 -17.46 -5.63
C TYR A 390 -18.27 -18.68 -6.38
N THR A 391 -17.91 -19.76 -5.68
CA THR A 391 -17.44 -21.02 -6.29
C THR A 391 -18.31 -22.24 -5.98
N ALA A 392 -19.37 -22.08 -5.18
CA ALA A 392 -20.32 -23.14 -4.84
C ALA A 392 -21.48 -23.22 -5.85
#